data_e7dd7d3de932c98e3c5f0d935ffd3cda
#
_entry.id   e7dd7d3de932c98e3c5f0d935ffd3cda
#
_cell.length_a   1.000
_cell.length_b   1.000
_cell.length_c   1.000
_cell.angle_alpha   90.00
_cell.angle_beta   90.00
_cell.angle_gamma   90.00
#
_symmetry.space_group_name_H-M   'P 1'
#
loop_
_entity.id
_entity.type
_entity.pdbx_description
1 polymer ?
#
loop_
_entity_poly.entity_id
_entity_poly.type
_entity_poly.pdbx_seq_one_letter_code
_entity_poly.pdbx_strand_id
1 'polypeptide(L)'
;MDKELLLKNLRNIPDFPIPGIQFKDVTSLFKNPECMREMDNALYELYKDKGITKIVGIESRGFVMASSLAVKLNAGFVPIRKPGKLPAETISETYGKEYGRDTIEIHKDAIGENDVVLIHDDLLATGGTMLAAYHLVQKLNPKKVMI
;
A
#
# COMPACT_ATOMS: atom_id res chain seq x y z
N MET A 1 19.14 -4.24 -3.85
CA MET A 1 18.03 -5.21 -3.71
C MET A 1 18.30 -6.43 -4.55
N ASP A 2 18.17 -7.60 -3.98
CA ASP A 2 18.39 -8.87 -4.69
C ASP A 2 17.15 -9.27 -5.49
N LYS A 3 17.09 -8.80 -6.72
CA LYS A 3 15.96 -9.06 -7.63
C LYS A 3 15.83 -10.54 -8.00
N GLU A 4 16.97 -11.25 -8.12
CA GLU A 4 16.95 -12.68 -8.45
C GLU A 4 16.26 -13.49 -7.36
N LEU A 5 16.59 -13.21 -6.10
CA LEU A 5 15.95 -13.86 -4.95
C LEU A 5 14.43 -13.66 -4.98
N LEU A 6 13.99 -12.44 -5.22
CA LEU A 6 12.57 -12.12 -5.27
C LEU A 6 11.87 -12.80 -6.45
N LEU A 7 12.44 -12.69 -7.64
CA LEU A 7 11.83 -13.29 -8.84
C LEU A 7 11.76 -14.82 -8.75
N LYS A 8 12.78 -15.45 -8.18
CA LYS A 8 12.83 -16.90 -8.00
C LYS A 8 11.71 -17.40 -7.09
N ASN A 9 11.31 -16.61 -6.10
CA ASN A 9 10.31 -16.98 -5.10
C ASN A 9 8.90 -16.44 -5.40
N LEU A 10 8.76 -15.58 -6.41
CA LEU A 10 7.48 -15.00 -6.78
C LEU A 10 6.66 -15.99 -7.60
N ARG A 11 5.53 -16.42 -7.01
CA ARG A 11 4.62 -17.38 -7.66
C ARG A 11 3.78 -16.68 -8.72
N ASN A 12 3.69 -17.31 -9.90
CA ASN A 12 2.77 -16.89 -10.94
C ASN A 12 1.58 -17.84 -10.96
N ILE A 13 0.36 -17.29 -10.85
CA ILE A 13 -0.88 -18.05 -10.96
C ILE A 13 -1.50 -17.75 -12.32
N PRO A 14 -1.44 -18.70 -13.28
CA PRO A 14 -2.05 -18.48 -14.58
C PRO A 14 -3.58 -18.51 -14.47
N ASP A 15 -4.24 -17.73 -15.31
CA ASP A 15 -5.69 -17.69 -15.44
C ASP A 15 -6.41 -17.40 -14.12
N PHE A 16 -5.89 -16.45 -13.34
CA PHE A 16 -6.49 -16.03 -12.07
C PHE A 16 -6.64 -14.50 -12.03
N PRO A 17 -7.75 -13.96 -11.56
CA PRO A 17 -9.00 -14.63 -11.16
C PRO A 17 -9.86 -15.12 -12.34
N ILE A 18 -9.48 -14.74 -13.57
CA ILE A 18 -10.19 -15.14 -14.79
C ILE A 18 -9.19 -15.59 -15.86
N PRO A 19 -9.63 -16.37 -16.88
CA PRO A 19 -8.76 -16.78 -17.97
C PRO A 19 -8.06 -15.61 -18.66
N GLY A 20 -6.78 -15.80 -18.99
CA GLY A 20 -5.94 -14.82 -19.67
C GLY A 20 -5.15 -13.90 -18.75
N ILE A 21 -5.42 -13.90 -17.45
CA ILE A 21 -4.69 -13.07 -16.48
C ILE A 21 -3.59 -13.90 -15.80
N GLN A 22 -2.36 -13.37 -15.83
CA GLN A 22 -1.22 -13.95 -15.13
C GLN A 22 -1.06 -13.19 -13.82
N PHE A 23 -1.52 -13.80 -12.72
CA PHE A 23 -1.52 -13.18 -11.40
C PHE A 23 -0.20 -13.43 -10.67
N LYS A 24 0.45 -12.35 -10.22
CA LYS A 24 1.66 -12.45 -9.41
C LYS A 24 1.27 -12.51 -7.93
N ASP A 25 1.54 -13.64 -7.30
CA ASP A 25 1.17 -13.88 -5.90
C ASP A 25 2.30 -13.45 -4.97
N VAL A 26 2.22 -12.23 -4.47
CA VAL A 26 3.23 -11.65 -3.57
C VAL A 26 3.29 -12.37 -2.23
N THR A 27 2.23 -13.11 -1.84
CA THR A 27 2.24 -13.86 -0.57
C THR A 27 3.30 -14.95 -0.56
N SER A 28 3.73 -15.42 -1.74
CA SER A 28 4.85 -16.35 -1.84
C SER A 28 6.18 -15.73 -1.39
N LEU A 29 6.31 -14.41 -1.50
CA LEU A 29 7.46 -13.65 -0.97
C LEU A 29 7.33 -13.44 0.54
N PHE A 30 6.13 -13.14 1.01
CA PHE A 30 5.88 -12.86 2.43
C PHE A 30 6.20 -14.05 3.33
N LYS A 31 5.98 -15.28 2.86
CA LYS A 31 6.25 -16.48 3.64
C LYS A 31 7.75 -16.84 3.71
N ASN A 32 8.58 -16.18 2.91
CA ASN A 32 10.02 -16.43 2.87
C ASN A 32 10.74 -15.34 3.66
N PRO A 33 11.39 -15.68 4.79
CA PRO A 33 12.02 -14.67 5.65
C PRO A 33 13.15 -13.90 4.98
N GLU A 34 13.90 -14.52 4.06
CA GLU A 34 14.92 -13.82 3.28
C GLU A 34 14.30 -12.77 2.38
N CYS A 35 13.22 -13.12 1.68
CA CYS A 35 12.49 -12.19 0.81
C CYS A 35 11.89 -11.03 1.62
N MET A 36 11.31 -11.33 2.78
CA MET A 36 10.77 -10.30 3.66
C MET A 36 11.83 -9.30 4.09
N ARG A 37 13.00 -9.79 4.53
CA ARG A 37 14.12 -8.92 4.91
C ARG A 37 14.61 -8.08 3.74
N GLU A 38 14.72 -8.68 2.56
CA GLU A 38 15.20 -8.00 1.37
C GLU A 38 14.28 -6.85 0.96
N MET A 39 12.97 -7.11 0.93
CA MET A 39 11.97 -6.08 0.61
C MET A 39 11.94 -4.98 1.66
N ASP A 40 11.97 -5.35 2.93
CA ASP A 40 11.91 -4.41 4.04
C ASP A 40 13.14 -3.49 4.06
N ASN A 41 14.33 -4.06 3.87
CA ASN A 41 15.57 -3.29 3.81
C ASN A 41 15.60 -2.37 2.59
N ALA A 42 15.14 -2.85 1.44
CA ALA A 42 15.09 -2.05 0.21
C ALA A 42 14.16 -0.83 0.37
N LEU A 43 12.99 -1.02 0.94
CA LEU A 43 12.05 0.07 1.20
C LEU A 43 12.64 1.06 2.22
N TYR A 44 13.25 0.56 3.29
CA TYR A 44 13.88 1.41 4.28
C TYR A 44 14.98 2.29 3.67
N GLU A 45 15.88 1.72 2.87
CA GLU A 45 16.95 2.47 2.21
C GLU A 45 16.42 3.56 1.28
N LEU A 46 15.29 3.30 0.60
CA LEU A 46 14.68 4.29 -0.29
C LEU A 46 14.09 5.49 0.47
N TYR A 47 13.56 5.26 1.66
CA TYR A 47 12.72 6.26 2.33
C TYR A 47 13.27 6.79 3.66
N LYS A 48 14.37 6.26 4.18
CA LYS A 48 14.93 6.61 5.50
C LYS A 48 15.22 8.11 5.68
N ASP A 49 15.54 8.81 4.61
CA ASP A 49 15.93 10.23 4.65
C ASP A 49 14.83 11.17 4.11
N LYS A 50 13.60 10.70 3.98
CA LYS A 50 12.50 11.48 3.39
C LYS A 50 11.62 12.19 4.42
N GLY A 51 11.89 12.02 5.72
CA GLY A 51 11.11 12.67 6.77
C GLY A 51 9.66 12.18 6.89
N ILE A 52 9.39 10.95 6.52
CA ILE A 52 8.03 10.37 6.52
C ILE A 52 7.51 10.27 7.94
N THR A 53 6.29 10.75 8.16
CA THR A 53 5.60 10.70 9.47
C THR A 53 4.45 9.70 9.50
N LYS A 54 3.85 9.40 8.35
CA LYS A 54 2.76 8.42 8.22
C LYS A 54 2.96 7.56 6.98
N ILE A 55 2.75 6.26 7.15
CA ILE A 55 2.69 5.34 6.01
C ILE A 55 1.26 4.83 5.89
N VAL A 56 0.67 5.05 4.73
CA VAL A 56 -0.67 4.59 4.39
C VAL A 56 -0.54 3.26 3.65
N GLY A 57 -1.19 2.23 4.18
CA GLY A 57 -1.26 0.92 3.53
C GLY A 57 -2.66 0.64 3.02
N ILE A 58 -2.75 0.05 1.83
CA ILE A 58 -4.04 -0.27 1.20
C ILE A 58 -4.41 -1.72 1.49
N GLU A 59 -5.62 -1.92 1.99
CA GLU A 59 -6.18 -3.25 2.35
C GLU A 59 -6.04 -4.23 1.18
N SER A 60 -5.59 -5.45 1.43
CA SER A 60 -5.11 -5.94 2.70
C SER A 60 -3.62 -6.27 2.66
N ARG A 61 -3.12 -6.73 1.53
CA ARG A 61 -1.71 -7.13 1.38
C ARG A 61 -0.77 -5.94 1.50
N GLY A 62 -1.22 -4.73 1.15
CA GLY A 62 -0.45 -3.50 1.32
C GLY A 62 -0.14 -3.17 2.78
N PHE A 63 -0.83 -3.79 3.74
CA PHE A 63 -0.55 -3.59 5.16
C PHE A 63 0.77 -4.23 5.60
N VAL A 64 1.17 -5.32 4.97
CA VAL A 64 2.29 -6.15 5.44
C VAL A 64 3.60 -5.36 5.47
N MET A 65 4.04 -4.88 4.32
CA MET A 65 5.30 -4.11 4.26
C MET A 65 5.15 -2.70 4.82
N ALA A 66 3.96 -2.11 4.69
CA ALA A 66 3.70 -0.76 5.20
C ALA A 66 3.87 -0.68 6.72
N SER A 67 3.37 -1.68 7.46
CA SER A 67 3.49 -1.68 8.93
C SER A 67 4.93 -1.88 9.39
N SER A 68 5.67 -2.77 8.75
CA SER A 68 7.09 -2.99 9.06
C SER A 68 7.91 -1.74 8.79
N LEU A 69 7.70 -1.10 7.64
CA LEU A 69 8.40 0.12 7.27
C LEU A 69 8.07 1.28 8.22
N ALA A 70 6.82 1.40 8.65
CA ALA A 70 6.40 2.43 9.59
C ALA A 70 7.20 2.33 10.90
N VAL A 71 7.34 1.13 11.45
CA VAL A 71 8.12 0.90 12.67
C VAL A 71 9.57 1.31 12.46
N LYS A 72 10.19 0.91 11.36
CA LYS A 72 11.60 1.23 11.05
C LYS A 72 11.83 2.72 10.86
N LEU A 73 10.88 3.44 10.28
CA LEU A 73 10.99 4.87 10.02
C LEU A 73 10.52 5.74 11.20
N ASN A 74 10.08 5.14 12.28
CA ASN A 74 9.46 5.85 13.40
C ASN A 74 8.26 6.69 12.94
N ALA A 75 7.45 6.13 12.05
CA ALA A 75 6.26 6.74 11.49
C ALA A 75 5.01 6.01 11.98
N GLY A 76 3.86 6.66 11.88
CA GLY A 76 2.57 6.01 12.14
C GLY A 76 2.11 5.21 10.93
N PHE A 77 1.28 4.19 11.17
CA PHE A 77 0.63 3.42 10.12
C PHE A 77 -0.84 3.80 10.03
N VAL A 78 -1.32 4.04 8.80
CA VAL A 78 -2.71 4.41 8.54
C VAL A 78 -3.30 3.46 7.50
N PRO A 79 -4.38 2.74 7.85
CA PRO A 79 -5.02 1.84 6.88
C PRO A 79 -6.01 2.60 5.98
N ILE A 80 -5.97 2.28 4.68
CA ILE A 80 -7.07 2.52 3.76
C ILE A 80 -7.81 1.20 3.60
N ARG A 81 -9.14 1.22 3.75
CA ARG A 81 -9.96 0.02 3.74
C ARG A 81 -11.21 0.17 2.89
N LYS A 82 -11.83 -0.95 2.60
CA LYS A 82 -13.15 -1.02 1.96
C LYS A 82 -14.21 -0.40 2.90
N PRO A 83 -15.37 0.05 2.32
CA PRO A 83 -16.40 0.69 3.13
C PRO A 83 -16.88 -0.15 4.32
N GLY A 84 -17.13 0.53 5.43
CA GLY A 84 -17.69 -0.08 6.63
C GLY A 84 -16.72 -0.83 7.53
N LYS A 85 -15.42 -0.84 7.20
CA LYS A 85 -14.42 -1.60 7.98
C LYS A 85 -13.67 -0.75 9.01
N LEU A 86 -13.68 0.57 8.85
CA LEU A 86 -13.04 1.49 9.79
C LEU A 86 -14.07 1.98 10.82
N PRO A 87 -13.75 1.92 12.12
CA PRO A 87 -14.75 2.17 13.17
C PRO A 87 -15.06 3.62 13.45
N ALA A 88 -14.13 4.55 13.21
CA ALA A 88 -14.34 5.98 13.46
C ALA A 88 -14.83 6.69 12.20
N GLU A 89 -15.02 8.00 12.29
CA GLU A 89 -15.48 8.80 11.16
C GLU A 89 -14.48 8.73 9.99
N THR A 90 -14.99 8.48 8.78
CA THR A 90 -14.19 8.32 7.56
C THR A 90 -14.53 9.35 6.52
N ILE A 91 -13.60 9.53 5.58
CA ILE A 91 -13.87 10.09 4.26
C ILE A 91 -13.64 9.01 3.21
N SER A 92 -14.25 9.16 2.06
CA SER A 92 -14.21 8.13 1.02
C SER A 92 -13.86 8.68 -0.35
N GLU A 93 -13.39 7.79 -1.21
CA GLU A 93 -13.16 8.03 -2.62
C GLU A 93 -13.71 6.85 -3.40
N THR A 94 -14.54 7.14 -4.42
CA THR A 94 -15.09 6.15 -5.32
C THR A 94 -14.42 6.30 -6.69
N TYR A 95 -13.98 5.19 -7.28
CA TYR A 95 -13.30 5.19 -8.56
C TYR A 95 -13.82 4.09 -9.47
N GLY A 96 -13.72 4.32 -10.79
CA GLY A 96 -14.15 3.36 -11.80
C GLY A 96 -13.11 2.26 -11.98
N LYS A 97 -13.62 1.04 -12.22
CA LYS A 97 -12.86 -0.11 -12.69
C LYS A 97 -13.37 -0.51 -14.07
N GLU A 98 -12.68 -1.45 -14.73
CA GLU A 98 -13.15 -2.02 -15.99
C GLU A 98 -14.57 -2.58 -15.84
N TYR A 99 -14.87 -3.19 -14.69
CA TYR A 99 -16.20 -3.75 -14.37
C TYR A 99 -16.71 -3.15 -13.06
N GLY A 100 -17.47 -2.05 -13.15
CA GLY A 100 -18.11 -1.43 -12.00
C GLY A 100 -17.26 -0.36 -11.31
N ARG A 101 -17.60 -0.08 -10.06
CA ARG A 101 -16.96 0.94 -9.22
C ARG A 101 -16.51 0.33 -7.90
N ASP A 102 -15.49 0.93 -7.32
CA ASP A 102 -14.99 0.57 -6.00
C ASP A 102 -14.87 1.81 -5.14
N THR A 103 -14.98 1.63 -3.83
CA THR A 103 -14.86 2.71 -2.86
C THR A 103 -13.84 2.32 -1.81
N ILE A 104 -13.02 3.29 -1.41
CA ILE A 104 -12.05 3.14 -0.32
C ILE A 104 -12.26 4.25 0.68
N GLU A 105 -11.89 3.97 1.93
CA GLU A 105 -12.07 4.88 3.05
C GLU A 105 -10.80 5.02 3.88
N ILE A 106 -10.63 6.21 4.48
CA ILE A 106 -9.58 6.50 5.46
C ILE A 106 -10.23 7.24 6.63
N HIS A 107 -9.69 7.06 7.85
CA HIS A 107 -10.15 7.83 8.99
C HIS A 107 -9.90 9.32 8.76
N LYS A 108 -10.91 10.14 9.06
CA LYS A 108 -10.87 11.58 8.86
C LYS A 108 -9.76 12.26 9.68
N ASP A 109 -9.41 11.72 10.84
CA ASP A 109 -8.40 12.24 11.74
C ASP A 109 -6.99 11.63 11.55
N ALA A 110 -6.82 10.77 10.54
CA ALA A 110 -5.59 9.98 10.40
C ALA A 110 -4.37 10.82 10.02
N ILE A 111 -4.56 11.90 9.26
CA ILE A 111 -3.48 12.69 8.66
C ILE A 111 -3.75 14.17 8.90
N GLY A 112 -2.72 14.91 9.25
CA GLY A 112 -2.76 16.35 9.48
C GLY A 112 -1.83 17.13 8.55
N GLU A 113 -1.89 18.47 8.67
CA GLU A 113 -1.18 19.40 7.79
C GLU A 113 0.35 19.32 7.87
N ASN A 114 0.89 18.76 8.94
CA ASN A 114 2.32 18.61 9.14
C ASN A 114 2.84 17.23 8.69
N ASP A 115 1.95 16.34 8.26
CA ASP A 115 2.34 14.99 7.91
C ASP A 115 2.98 14.89 6.54
N VAL A 116 4.05 14.12 6.48
CA VAL A 116 4.69 13.67 5.25
C VAL A 116 4.30 12.21 5.08
N VAL A 117 3.53 11.93 4.04
CA VAL A 117 2.83 10.66 3.86
C VAL A 117 3.45 9.85 2.73
N LEU A 118 3.68 8.56 2.99
CA LEU A 118 4.01 7.59 1.95
C LEU A 118 2.82 6.63 1.82
N ILE A 119 2.31 6.48 0.59
CA ILE A 119 1.25 5.51 0.29
C ILE A 119 1.88 4.27 -0.30
N HIS A 120 1.52 3.11 0.25
CA HIS A 120 2.07 1.82 -0.18
C HIS A 120 0.97 0.82 -0.53
N ASP A 121 1.17 0.10 -1.63
CA ASP A 121 0.45 -1.11 -1.95
C ASP A 121 1.44 -2.18 -2.45
N ASP A 122 1.02 -3.43 -2.44
CA ASP A 122 1.87 -4.56 -2.80
C ASP A 122 2.00 -4.77 -4.32
N LEU A 123 0.97 -4.37 -5.07
CA LEU A 123 0.89 -4.59 -6.51
C LEU A 123 0.26 -3.39 -7.20
N LEU A 124 0.96 -2.88 -8.19
CA LEU A 124 0.43 -1.84 -9.07
C LEU A 124 -0.07 -2.51 -10.35
N ALA A 125 -1.39 -2.68 -10.47
CA ALA A 125 -2.00 -3.22 -11.68
C ALA A 125 -2.31 -2.10 -12.68
N THR A 126 -3.53 -1.53 -12.65
CA THR A 126 -3.91 -0.43 -13.53
C THR A 126 -3.52 0.94 -12.98
N GLY A 127 -3.26 1.02 -11.68
CA GLY A 127 -3.00 2.26 -10.98
C GLY A 127 -4.24 2.97 -10.46
N GLY A 128 -5.44 2.45 -10.73
CA GLY A 128 -6.69 3.07 -10.32
C GLY A 128 -6.85 3.17 -8.81
N THR A 129 -6.53 2.09 -8.08
CA THR A 129 -6.60 2.09 -6.62
C THR A 129 -5.59 3.06 -6.01
N MET A 130 -4.36 3.08 -6.52
CA MET A 130 -3.32 3.98 -6.01
C MET A 130 -3.68 5.44 -6.27
N LEU A 131 -4.23 5.76 -7.43
CA LEU A 131 -4.67 7.11 -7.75
C LEU A 131 -5.82 7.55 -6.82
N ALA A 132 -6.78 6.66 -6.58
CA ALA A 132 -7.88 6.94 -5.66
C ALA A 132 -7.37 7.16 -4.23
N ALA A 133 -6.40 6.34 -3.78
CA ALA A 133 -5.77 6.50 -2.48
C ALA A 133 -5.03 7.86 -2.38
N TYR A 134 -4.33 8.24 -3.42
CA TYR A 134 -3.67 9.54 -3.51
C TYR A 134 -4.67 10.69 -3.35
N HIS A 135 -5.77 10.66 -4.09
CA HIS A 135 -6.82 11.67 -3.99
C HIS A 135 -7.45 11.71 -2.59
N LEU A 136 -7.68 10.54 -2.00
CA LEU A 136 -8.24 10.41 -0.67
C LEU A 136 -7.34 11.04 0.40
N VAL A 137 -6.05 10.75 0.35
CA VAL A 137 -5.06 11.32 1.26
C VAL A 137 -4.96 12.83 1.08
N GLN A 138 -4.99 13.32 -0.15
CA GLN A 138 -4.94 14.77 -0.44
C GLN A 138 -6.13 15.53 0.16
N LYS A 139 -7.28 14.90 0.30
CA LYS A 139 -8.44 15.54 0.95
C LYS A 139 -8.19 15.89 2.42
N LEU A 140 -7.20 15.25 3.06
CA LEU A 140 -6.82 15.53 4.45
C LEU A 140 -5.72 16.60 4.57
N ASN A 141 -5.30 17.17 3.46
CA ASN A 141 -4.34 18.28 3.35
C ASN A 141 -3.01 18.04 4.07
N PRO A 142 -2.28 16.95 3.77
CA PRO A 142 -0.95 16.72 4.32
C PRO A 142 0.06 17.71 3.74
N LYS A 143 1.22 17.80 4.39
CA LYS A 143 2.34 18.62 3.90
C LYS A 143 2.90 18.07 2.59
N LYS A 144 3.01 16.75 2.47
CA LYS A 144 3.58 16.09 1.29
C LYS A 144 3.05 14.66 1.17
N VAL A 145 2.86 14.19 -0.05
CA VAL A 145 2.48 12.81 -0.35
C VAL A 145 3.46 12.20 -1.34
N MET A 146 3.93 11.00 -1.03
CA MET A 146 4.75 10.16 -1.89
C MET A 146 4.04 8.83 -2.13
N ILE A 147 4.37 8.20 -3.24
CA ILE A 147 3.84 6.88 -3.60
C ILE A 147 5.00 5.91 -3.77
#